data_e2b4783b239f3b33feb661d114ec0355
#
_entry.id   e2b4783b239f3b33feb661d114ec0355
#
_cell.length_a   1.000
_cell.length_b   1.000
_cell.length_c   1.000
_cell.angle_alpha   90.00
_cell.angle_beta   90.00
_cell.angle_gamma   90.00
#
_symmetry.space_group_name_H-M   'P 1'
#
loop_
_entity.id
_entity.type
_entity.pdbx_description
1 polymer ?
#
loop_
_entity_poly.entity_id
_entity_poly.type
_entity_poly.pdbx_seq_one_letter_code
_entity_poly.pdbx_strand_id
1 'polypeptide(L)'
;MMKKIIRFLCLLIIVLASVGVAGCQRQENSWQTIKSRGTLVIGVDDSFVPMDFRQKNGKLVGFDVDLAKAVCKEIGLKPDFQTIDWSMKETELRNGTIDVIWNGYTKTKARAKKVAFSKPYLENDQILVTRKNKGIYNYRQMKGKILGVQTGSSGADDLDNYPKVLKKRVKSTVLYDTYNNAFIDLKAGRIDGLLIDGVYANYYLAHSKYQKEFKKEKLPYPSEKFSVGINKKDKTLKNKINQALNHLEKTGKLKKIREKWFN
;
A
#
# COMPACT_ATOMS: atom_id res chain seq x y z
N MET A 1 -24.56 61.07 16.14
CA MET A 1 -24.77 60.06 15.08
C MET A 1 -23.51 59.19 14.86
N MET A 2 -22.35 59.76 14.66
CA MET A 2 -21.06 59.06 14.42
C MET A 2 -20.69 57.97 15.45
N LYS A 3 -20.84 58.26 16.77
CA LYS A 3 -20.51 57.26 17.84
C LYS A 3 -21.39 56.01 17.82
N LYS A 4 -22.63 56.07 17.33
CA LYS A 4 -23.51 54.90 17.18
C LYS A 4 -23.10 54.02 15.99
N ILE A 5 -22.66 54.65 14.89
CA ILE A 5 -22.20 53.98 13.70
C ILE A 5 -20.88 53.21 13.98
N ILE A 6 -19.94 53.81 14.69
CA ILE A 6 -18.68 53.19 15.08
C ILE A 6 -18.93 51.96 15.98
N ARG A 7 -19.86 52.08 16.94
CA ARG A 7 -20.22 50.90 17.80
C ARG A 7 -20.87 49.76 17.03
N PHE A 8 -21.68 50.07 15.99
CA PHE A 8 -22.29 49.07 15.12
C PHE A 8 -21.25 48.38 14.24
N LEU A 9 -20.29 49.14 13.69
CA LEU A 9 -19.17 48.61 12.91
C LEU A 9 -18.26 47.72 13.75
N CYS A 10 -17.93 48.07 14.98
CA CYS A 10 -17.13 47.27 15.90
C CYS A 10 -17.84 45.97 16.29
N LEU A 11 -19.16 45.99 16.51
CA LEU A 11 -19.95 44.78 16.76
C LEU A 11 -20.01 43.87 15.54
N LEU A 12 -20.12 44.41 14.34
CA LEU A 12 -20.12 43.63 13.09
C LEU A 12 -18.77 42.94 12.83
N ILE A 13 -17.66 43.63 13.14
CA ILE A 13 -16.30 43.06 13.02
C ILE A 13 -16.07 41.94 14.04
N ILE A 14 -16.61 42.05 15.27
CA ILE A 14 -16.49 41.00 16.27
C ILE A 14 -17.32 39.77 15.90
N VAL A 15 -18.50 39.94 15.30
CA VAL A 15 -19.34 38.83 14.79
C VAL A 15 -18.68 38.14 13.58
N LEU A 16 -18.06 38.90 12.68
CA LEU A 16 -17.31 38.33 11.55
C LEU A 16 -16.03 37.61 11.98
N ALA A 17 -15.36 38.08 13.03
CA ALA A 17 -14.18 37.43 13.58
C ALA A 17 -14.53 36.09 14.30
N SER A 18 -15.71 35.99 14.91
CA SER A 18 -16.16 34.75 15.56
C SER A 18 -16.62 33.66 14.61
N VAL A 19 -17.01 33.98 13.36
CA VAL A 19 -17.37 32.99 12.32
C VAL A 19 -16.13 32.43 11.63
N GLY A 20 -14.99 33.13 11.63
CA GLY A 20 -13.75 32.69 10.99
C GLY A 20 -12.95 31.62 11.77
N VAL A 21 -13.28 31.36 13.04
CA VAL A 21 -12.54 30.38 13.87
C VAL A 21 -13.16 28.96 13.82
N ALA A 22 -14.37 28.80 13.26
CA ALA A 22 -15.01 27.47 13.13
C ALA A 22 -14.50 26.62 11.95
N GLY A 23 -13.54 27.11 11.17
CA GLY A 23 -13.18 26.55 9.86
C GLY A 23 -11.88 25.79 9.77
N CYS A 24 -11.34 25.19 10.84
CA CYS A 24 -10.26 24.20 10.74
C CYS A 24 -10.23 23.27 11.95
N GLN A 25 -11.34 22.63 12.24
CA GLN A 25 -11.28 21.39 13.00
C GLN A 25 -10.67 20.34 12.06
N ARG A 26 -9.34 20.28 12.09
CA ARG A 26 -8.52 19.23 11.48
C ARG A 26 -9.11 17.94 11.99
N GLN A 27 -9.82 17.22 11.11
CA GLN A 27 -10.49 15.99 11.42
C GLN A 27 -9.46 15.05 12.07
N GLU A 28 -9.46 14.98 13.39
CA GLU A 28 -8.75 13.95 14.10
C GLU A 28 -9.47 12.67 13.71
N ASN A 29 -8.87 11.88 12.84
CA ASN A 29 -9.30 10.52 12.55
C ASN A 29 -9.16 9.75 13.86
N SER A 30 -10.04 10.02 14.78
CA SER A 30 -10.02 9.41 16.07
C SER A 30 -10.74 8.08 15.99
N TRP A 31 -10.30 7.14 16.77
CA TRP A 31 -10.98 5.87 16.95
C TRP A 31 -12.49 6.05 17.20
N GLN A 32 -12.91 7.13 17.90
CA GLN A 32 -14.31 7.45 18.14
C GLN A 32 -15.10 7.67 16.86
N THR A 33 -14.57 8.43 15.91
CA THR A 33 -15.21 8.68 14.61
C THR A 33 -15.36 7.38 13.81
N ILE A 34 -14.31 6.56 13.75
CA ILE A 34 -14.33 5.26 13.07
C ILE A 34 -15.33 4.32 13.77
N LYS A 35 -15.32 4.29 15.09
CA LYS A 35 -16.22 3.45 15.89
C LYS A 35 -17.67 3.86 15.73
N SER A 36 -18.01 5.16 15.74
CA SER A 36 -19.39 5.65 15.55
C SER A 36 -19.91 5.37 14.15
N ARG A 37 -19.04 5.46 13.13
CA ARG A 37 -19.37 5.05 11.76
C ARG A 37 -19.57 3.53 11.62
N GLY A 38 -18.93 2.73 12.47
CA GLY A 38 -19.00 1.27 12.46
C GLY A 38 -18.21 0.59 11.34
N THR A 39 -17.46 1.35 10.54
CA THR A 39 -16.67 0.86 9.41
C THR A 39 -15.25 1.34 9.47
N LEU A 40 -14.31 0.49 8.97
CA LEU A 40 -12.90 0.84 8.72
C LEU A 40 -12.70 0.95 7.21
N VAL A 41 -12.39 2.15 6.72
CA VAL A 41 -12.12 2.39 5.29
C VAL A 41 -10.67 2.02 5.00
N ILE A 42 -10.49 1.04 4.11
CA ILE A 42 -9.21 0.39 3.82
C ILE A 42 -8.82 0.70 2.38
N GLY A 43 -7.73 1.44 2.18
CA GLY A 43 -7.19 1.72 0.85
C GLY A 43 -6.41 0.54 0.30
N VAL A 44 -6.77 0.09 -0.91
CA VAL A 44 -6.18 -1.05 -1.61
C VAL A 44 -5.92 -0.76 -3.10
N ASP A 45 -4.88 -1.39 -3.67
CA ASP A 45 -4.75 -1.64 -5.10
C ASP A 45 -5.40 -3.00 -5.38
N ASP A 46 -6.59 -3.02 -5.97
CA ASP A 46 -7.40 -4.21 -6.19
C ASP A 46 -6.93 -5.11 -7.35
N SER A 47 -5.68 -4.93 -7.76
CA SER A 47 -4.97 -5.76 -8.73
C SER A 47 -3.74 -6.50 -8.15
N PHE A 48 -3.45 -6.33 -6.85
CA PHE A 48 -2.23 -6.84 -6.21
C PHE A 48 -2.39 -8.28 -5.69
N VAL A 49 -2.20 -9.27 -6.58
CA VAL A 49 -2.28 -10.71 -6.20
C VAL A 49 -1.10 -11.14 -5.33
N PRO A 50 -1.29 -12.03 -4.34
CA PRO A 50 -2.54 -12.55 -3.80
C PRO A 50 -3.08 -11.71 -2.62
N MET A 51 -2.61 -10.46 -2.44
CA MET A 51 -2.94 -9.64 -1.28
C MET A 51 -4.36 -9.10 -1.37
N ASP A 52 -4.68 -8.34 -2.43
CA ASP A 52 -5.98 -7.73 -2.69
C ASP A 52 -6.21 -7.73 -4.21
N PHE A 53 -7.18 -8.49 -4.68
CA PHE A 53 -7.47 -8.52 -6.11
C PHE A 53 -8.93 -8.87 -6.42
N ARG A 54 -9.40 -8.41 -7.57
CA ARG A 54 -10.74 -8.76 -8.05
C ARG A 54 -10.71 -10.03 -8.87
N GLN A 55 -11.58 -10.96 -8.49
CA GLN A 55 -11.90 -12.13 -9.31
C GLN A 55 -12.72 -11.71 -10.54
N LYS A 56 -12.89 -12.61 -11.53
CA LYS A 56 -13.68 -12.38 -12.75
C LYS A 56 -15.13 -11.94 -12.48
N ASN A 57 -15.69 -12.32 -11.35
CA ASN A 57 -17.05 -11.93 -10.92
C ASN A 57 -17.09 -10.58 -10.18
N GLY A 58 -15.97 -9.83 -10.15
CA GLY A 58 -15.84 -8.54 -9.48
C GLY A 58 -15.59 -8.60 -7.97
N LYS A 59 -15.67 -9.80 -7.35
CA LYS A 59 -15.47 -9.96 -5.90
C LYS A 59 -14.03 -9.67 -5.51
N LEU A 60 -13.83 -8.79 -4.54
CA LEU A 60 -12.53 -8.53 -3.94
C LEU A 60 -12.17 -9.67 -2.97
N VAL A 61 -11.01 -10.26 -3.18
CA VAL A 61 -10.45 -11.37 -2.40
C VAL A 61 -8.94 -11.16 -2.22
N GLY A 62 -8.35 -11.91 -1.30
CA GLY A 62 -6.90 -11.88 -1.08
C GLY A 62 -6.51 -12.15 0.36
N PHE A 63 -5.22 -12.29 0.57
CA PHE A 63 -4.64 -12.51 1.89
C PHE A 63 -4.93 -11.32 2.82
N ASP A 64 -4.67 -10.09 2.35
CA ASP A 64 -4.92 -8.87 3.13
C ASP A 64 -6.41 -8.61 3.32
N VAL A 65 -7.25 -8.95 2.32
CA VAL A 65 -8.71 -8.89 2.44
C VAL A 65 -9.21 -9.81 3.57
N ASP A 66 -8.74 -11.05 3.61
CA ASP A 66 -9.14 -12.01 4.65
C ASP A 66 -8.61 -11.60 6.03
N LEU A 67 -7.36 -11.12 6.09
CA LEU A 67 -6.75 -10.64 7.33
C LEU A 67 -7.44 -9.40 7.86
N ALA A 68 -7.74 -8.43 7.00
CA ALA A 68 -8.47 -7.22 7.37
C ALA A 68 -9.88 -7.53 7.90
N LYS A 69 -10.61 -8.44 7.23
CA LYS A 69 -11.91 -8.93 7.72
C LYS A 69 -11.82 -9.56 9.10
N ALA A 70 -10.80 -10.39 9.33
CA ALA A 70 -10.58 -11.03 10.62
C ALA A 70 -10.26 -10.01 11.72
N VAL A 71 -9.38 -9.03 11.44
CA VAL A 71 -9.04 -7.94 12.36
C VAL A 71 -10.26 -7.05 12.65
N CYS A 72 -11.01 -6.65 11.61
CA CYS A 72 -12.23 -5.83 11.78
C CYS A 72 -13.24 -6.53 12.68
N LYS A 73 -13.42 -7.86 12.54
CA LYS A 73 -14.29 -8.65 13.42
C LYS A 73 -13.84 -8.58 14.89
N GLU A 74 -12.54 -8.68 15.16
CA GLU A 74 -11.99 -8.61 16.52
C GLU A 74 -12.15 -7.22 17.17
N ILE A 75 -12.13 -6.13 16.36
CA ILE A 75 -12.26 -4.76 16.88
C ILE A 75 -13.68 -4.18 16.76
N GLY A 76 -14.65 -5.01 16.32
CA GLY A 76 -16.06 -4.62 16.24
C GLY A 76 -16.40 -3.65 15.12
N LEU A 77 -15.70 -3.72 13.97
CA LEU A 77 -15.93 -2.90 12.78
C LEU A 77 -16.27 -3.75 11.56
N LYS A 78 -16.89 -3.13 10.56
CA LYS A 78 -17.03 -3.69 9.21
C LYS A 78 -15.88 -3.16 8.33
N PRO A 79 -15.20 -3.98 7.52
CA PRO A 79 -14.25 -3.49 6.54
C PRO A 79 -14.98 -2.87 5.35
N ASP A 80 -14.50 -1.72 4.91
CA ASP A 80 -14.94 -1.03 3.69
C ASP A 80 -13.69 -0.84 2.81
N PHE A 81 -13.59 -1.60 1.71
CA PHE A 81 -12.44 -1.61 0.85
C PHE A 81 -12.61 -0.59 -0.27
N GLN A 82 -11.74 0.41 -0.29
CA GLN A 82 -11.70 1.46 -1.30
C GLN A 82 -10.49 1.27 -2.22
N THR A 83 -10.75 1.10 -3.52
CA THR A 83 -9.69 1.10 -4.54
C THR A 83 -9.11 2.50 -4.66
N ILE A 84 -7.78 2.61 -4.57
CA ILE A 84 -7.03 3.85 -4.66
C ILE A 84 -5.92 3.74 -5.70
N ASP A 85 -5.46 4.89 -6.22
CA ASP A 85 -4.18 4.96 -6.91
C ASP A 85 -3.06 4.73 -5.89
N TRP A 86 -2.21 3.71 -6.15
CA TRP A 86 -1.13 3.36 -5.22
C TRP A 86 -0.13 4.48 -4.99
N SER A 87 0.07 5.34 -5.98
CA SER A 87 0.95 6.51 -5.83
C SER A 87 0.39 7.56 -4.86
N MET A 88 -0.93 7.56 -4.63
CA MET A 88 -1.65 8.51 -3.78
C MET A 88 -1.91 8.02 -2.36
N LYS A 89 -1.57 6.77 -2.02
CA LYS A 89 -1.91 6.10 -0.75
C LYS A 89 -1.65 6.91 0.53
N GLU A 90 -0.47 7.55 0.64
CA GLU A 90 -0.18 8.36 1.85
C GLU A 90 -0.93 9.69 1.86
N THR A 91 -1.29 10.22 0.68
CA THR A 91 -2.12 11.42 0.54
C THR A 91 -3.57 11.12 0.96
N GLU A 92 -4.14 10.02 0.46
CA GLU A 92 -5.48 9.55 0.84
C GLU A 92 -5.59 9.32 2.35
N LEU A 93 -4.59 8.65 2.95
CA LEU A 93 -4.53 8.44 4.40
C LEU A 93 -4.43 9.77 5.17
N ARG A 94 -3.61 10.71 4.70
CA ARG A 94 -3.43 12.01 5.35
C ARG A 94 -4.69 12.86 5.28
N ASN A 95 -5.41 12.80 4.18
CA ASN A 95 -6.66 13.56 3.96
C ASN A 95 -7.87 12.92 4.65
N GLY A 96 -7.75 11.66 5.13
CA GLY A 96 -8.83 10.94 5.79
C GLY A 96 -9.86 10.33 4.83
N THR A 97 -9.55 10.23 3.54
CA THR A 97 -10.35 9.50 2.55
C THR A 97 -10.37 8.02 2.89
N ILE A 98 -9.23 7.51 3.37
CA ILE A 98 -9.08 6.16 3.93
C ILE A 98 -8.59 6.25 5.38
N ASP A 99 -8.94 5.27 6.20
CA ASP A 99 -8.49 5.16 7.59
C ASP A 99 -7.15 4.44 7.70
N VAL A 100 -6.91 3.48 6.80
CA VAL A 100 -5.68 2.67 6.77
C VAL A 100 -5.26 2.34 5.33
N ILE A 101 -3.95 2.17 5.12
CA ILE A 101 -3.36 1.54 3.93
C ILE A 101 -3.11 0.08 4.29
N TRP A 102 -3.77 -0.85 3.58
CA TRP A 102 -3.59 -2.28 3.86
C TRP A 102 -3.57 -3.08 2.55
N ASN A 103 -2.38 -3.24 1.97
CA ASN A 103 -2.20 -3.84 0.65
C ASN A 103 -0.71 -4.16 0.43
N GLY A 104 -0.18 -5.13 1.18
CA GLY A 104 1.25 -5.44 1.11
C GLY A 104 2.13 -4.20 1.35
N TYR A 105 1.75 -3.34 2.29
CA TYR A 105 2.41 -2.05 2.46
C TYR A 105 3.71 -2.18 3.24
N THR A 106 4.83 -2.07 2.53
CA THR A 106 6.18 -2.18 3.08
C THR A 106 6.50 -1.05 4.04
N LYS A 107 6.93 -1.42 5.25
CA LYS A 107 7.45 -0.47 6.23
C LYS A 107 8.87 -0.04 5.86
N THR A 108 9.03 1.20 5.38
CA THR A 108 10.34 1.82 5.13
C THR A 108 10.61 2.99 6.07
N LYS A 109 11.90 3.40 6.21
CA LYS A 109 12.25 4.59 6.99
C LYS A 109 11.60 5.86 6.44
N ALA A 110 11.50 5.99 5.12
CA ALA A 110 10.88 7.14 4.47
C ALA A 110 9.37 7.20 4.75
N ARG A 111 8.67 6.06 4.59
CA ARG A 111 7.23 5.95 4.87
C ARG A 111 6.91 6.15 6.35
N ALA A 112 7.77 5.68 7.27
CA ALA A 112 7.61 5.89 8.71
C ALA A 112 7.68 7.37 9.16
N LYS A 113 8.24 8.25 8.32
CA LYS A 113 8.16 9.70 8.55
C LYS A 113 6.75 10.26 8.27
N LYS A 114 5.97 9.60 7.41
CA LYS A 114 4.63 10.04 6.96
C LYS A 114 3.50 9.35 7.71
N VAL A 115 3.63 8.04 7.98
CA VAL A 115 2.58 7.19 8.56
C VAL A 115 3.08 6.45 9.81
N ALA A 116 2.16 6.02 10.68
CA ALA A 116 2.43 5.02 11.70
C ALA A 116 2.19 3.62 11.12
N PHE A 117 2.92 2.63 11.64
CA PHE A 117 2.80 1.25 11.19
C PHE A 117 2.30 0.34 12.32
N SER A 118 1.51 -0.66 11.95
CA SER A 118 1.23 -1.80 12.81
C SER A 118 2.48 -2.64 13.05
N LYS A 119 2.38 -3.68 13.88
CA LYS A 119 3.34 -4.79 13.84
C LYS A 119 3.33 -5.41 12.44
N PRO A 120 4.46 -5.93 11.95
CA PRO A 120 4.50 -6.62 10.66
C PRO A 120 3.71 -7.93 10.73
N TYR A 121 3.11 -8.32 9.59
CA TYR A 121 2.31 -9.53 9.47
C TYR A 121 2.80 -10.50 8.38
N LEU A 122 3.66 -10.01 7.44
CA LEU A 122 4.25 -10.82 6.38
C LEU A 122 5.63 -10.27 6.01
N GLU A 123 6.52 -11.15 5.53
CA GLU A 123 7.81 -10.78 4.94
C GLU A 123 7.73 -10.82 3.42
N ASN A 124 8.54 -10.00 2.75
CA ASN A 124 8.64 -9.89 1.32
C ASN A 124 10.10 -9.63 0.91
N ASP A 125 10.43 -9.98 -0.31
CA ASP A 125 11.69 -9.63 -0.96
C ASP A 125 11.40 -9.02 -2.33
N GLN A 126 12.20 -8.06 -2.74
CA GLN A 126 12.15 -7.56 -4.11
C GLN A 126 12.84 -8.54 -5.06
N ILE A 127 12.21 -8.84 -6.16
CA ILE A 127 12.73 -9.75 -7.18
C ILE A 127 12.72 -9.11 -8.56
N LEU A 128 13.60 -9.62 -9.41
CA LEU A 128 13.62 -9.35 -10.84
C LEU A 128 12.93 -10.51 -11.59
N VAL A 129 11.92 -10.17 -12.38
CA VAL A 129 11.30 -11.11 -13.33
C VAL A 129 11.75 -10.77 -14.74
N THR A 130 12.25 -11.76 -15.48
CA THR A 130 12.70 -11.62 -16.88
C THR A 130 12.14 -12.75 -17.73
N ARG A 131 12.10 -12.55 -19.07
CA ARG A 131 11.75 -13.64 -19.99
C ARG A 131 12.96 -14.53 -20.23
N LYS A 132 12.78 -15.86 -20.16
CA LYS A 132 13.86 -16.86 -20.39
C LYS A 132 14.51 -16.72 -21.77
N ASN A 133 13.72 -16.43 -22.81
CA ASN A 133 14.20 -16.30 -24.19
C ASN A 133 15.03 -15.02 -24.46
N LYS A 134 15.21 -14.14 -23.45
CA LYS A 134 16.02 -12.93 -23.56
C LYS A 134 17.47 -13.12 -23.09
N GLY A 135 17.81 -14.30 -22.58
CA GLY A 135 19.17 -14.61 -22.12
C GLY A 135 19.62 -13.81 -20.89
N ILE A 136 18.66 -13.24 -20.13
CA ILE A 136 18.96 -12.48 -18.90
C ILE A 136 18.85 -13.45 -17.73
N TYR A 137 19.99 -13.91 -17.23
CA TYR A 137 20.05 -14.93 -16.16
C TYR A 137 20.27 -14.33 -14.76
N ASN A 138 20.73 -13.08 -14.69
CA ASN A 138 20.90 -12.37 -13.42
C ASN A 138 20.76 -10.86 -13.62
N TYR A 139 20.57 -10.13 -12.53
CA TYR A 139 20.33 -8.67 -12.55
C TYR A 139 21.51 -7.85 -13.15
N ARG A 140 22.74 -8.40 -13.13
CA ARG A 140 23.90 -7.72 -13.75
C ARG A 140 23.76 -7.62 -15.26
N GLN A 141 23.06 -8.58 -15.89
CA GLN A 141 22.80 -8.61 -17.33
C GLN A 141 21.68 -7.65 -17.76
N MET A 142 21.08 -6.94 -16.80
CA MET A 142 20.18 -5.80 -17.09
C MET A 142 20.94 -4.57 -17.62
N LYS A 143 22.26 -4.64 -17.80
CA LYS A 143 23.05 -3.54 -18.40
C LYS A 143 22.49 -3.20 -19.79
N GLY A 144 22.11 -1.93 -19.97
CA GLY A 144 21.55 -1.41 -21.23
C GLY A 144 20.12 -1.88 -21.56
N LYS A 145 19.43 -2.53 -20.63
CA LYS A 145 18.07 -3.07 -20.80
C LYS A 145 17.02 -2.10 -20.21
N ILE A 146 15.75 -2.35 -20.54
CA ILE A 146 14.61 -1.56 -20.05
C ILE A 146 13.99 -2.29 -18.86
N LEU A 147 13.85 -1.59 -17.74
CA LEU A 147 13.27 -2.09 -16.50
C LEU A 147 11.88 -1.49 -16.28
N GLY A 148 10.89 -2.34 -15.97
CA GLY A 148 9.60 -1.90 -15.45
C GLY A 148 9.59 -1.88 -13.94
N VAL A 149 8.86 -0.95 -13.33
CA VAL A 149 8.60 -0.88 -11.88
C VAL A 149 7.28 -0.17 -11.61
N GLN A 150 6.58 -0.53 -10.54
CA GLN A 150 5.34 0.18 -10.16
C GLN A 150 5.66 1.52 -9.51
N THR A 151 4.94 2.56 -9.91
CA THR A 151 5.01 3.92 -9.34
C THR A 151 4.70 3.88 -7.83
N GLY A 152 5.56 4.51 -7.01
CA GLY A 152 5.36 4.60 -5.57
C GLY A 152 5.47 3.25 -4.82
N SER A 153 5.97 2.17 -5.46
CA SER A 153 6.28 0.90 -4.80
C SER A 153 7.57 1.00 -3.96
N SER A 154 7.79 0.02 -3.08
CA SER A 154 9.07 -0.10 -2.36
C SER A 154 10.21 -0.47 -3.32
N GLY A 155 9.92 -1.22 -4.39
CA GLY A 155 10.90 -1.48 -5.45
C GLY A 155 11.38 -0.21 -6.15
N ALA A 156 10.50 0.77 -6.39
CA ALA A 156 10.90 2.09 -6.90
C ALA A 156 11.79 2.84 -5.90
N ASP A 157 11.44 2.80 -4.60
CA ASP A 157 12.28 3.37 -3.53
C ASP A 157 13.67 2.69 -3.49
N ASP A 158 13.73 1.37 -3.64
CA ASP A 158 14.99 0.60 -3.63
C ASP A 158 15.89 0.87 -4.84
N LEU A 159 15.31 1.15 -6.02
CA LEU A 159 16.08 1.63 -7.16
C LEU A 159 16.88 2.90 -6.82
N ASP A 160 16.27 3.82 -6.08
CA ASP A 160 16.88 5.08 -5.70
C ASP A 160 17.85 4.93 -4.52
N ASN A 161 17.47 4.14 -3.52
CA ASN A 161 18.27 3.93 -2.32
C ASN A 161 19.53 3.05 -2.58
N TYR A 162 19.43 2.09 -3.53
CA TYR A 162 20.51 1.15 -3.87
C TYR A 162 20.84 1.18 -5.38
N PRO A 163 21.24 2.33 -5.93
CA PRO A 163 21.35 2.54 -7.38
C PRO A 163 22.37 1.63 -8.09
N LYS A 164 23.33 1.07 -7.36
CA LYS A 164 24.34 0.14 -7.91
C LYS A 164 23.75 -1.21 -8.30
N VAL A 165 22.58 -1.61 -7.78
CA VAL A 165 21.95 -2.90 -8.09
C VAL A 165 21.37 -2.89 -9.50
N LEU A 166 20.41 -2.01 -9.77
CA LEU A 166 19.74 -1.93 -11.08
C LEU A 166 19.81 -0.54 -11.71
N LYS A 167 19.53 0.55 -10.98
CA LYS A 167 19.33 1.89 -11.55
C LYS A 167 20.48 2.36 -12.44
N LYS A 168 21.74 2.15 -12.01
CA LYS A 168 22.94 2.53 -12.79
C LYS A 168 23.28 1.55 -13.91
N ARG A 169 22.57 0.43 -14.05
CA ARG A 169 22.83 -0.60 -15.06
C ARG A 169 21.87 -0.49 -16.23
N VAL A 170 20.60 -0.25 -15.94
CA VAL A 170 19.57 -0.23 -16.96
C VAL A 170 19.70 0.98 -17.89
N LYS A 171 19.21 0.84 -19.11
CA LYS A 171 19.14 1.94 -20.07
C LYS A 171 18.08 2.95 -19.64
N SER A 172 16.93 2.45 -19.19
CA SER A 172 15.79 3.26 -18.73
C SER A 172 14.89 2.47 -17.81
N THR A 173 14.07 3.19 -17.06
CA THR A 173 13.01 2.63 -16.21
C THR A 173 11.67 3.13 -16.72
N VAL A 174 10.70 2.22 -16.89
CA VAL A 174 9.31 2.50 -17.23
C VAL A 174 8.48 2.35 -15.96
N LEU A 175 7.69 3.38 -15.64
CA LEU A 175 6.80 3.41 -14.48
C LEU A 175 5.42 2.91 -14.88
N TYR A 176 4.83 2.06 -14.04
CA TYR A 176 3.50 1.49 -14.23
C TYR A 176 2.61 1.78 -13.02
N ASP A 177 1.33 2.00 -13.25
CA ASP A 177 0.36 2.17 -12.16
C ASP A 177 0.10 0.84 -11.45
N THR A 178 0.08 -0.27 -12.21
CA THR A 178 -0.17 -1.63 -11.67
C THR A 178 0.86 -2.64 -12.18
N TYR A 179 1.09 -3.69 -11.39
CA TYR A 179 1.93 -4.81 -11.82
C TYR A 179 1.32 -5.59 -13.01
N ASN A 180 -0.02 -5.62 -13.14
CA ASN A 180 -0.67 -6.23 -14.28
C ASN A 180 -0.24 -5.60 -15.59
N ASN A 181 -0.23 -4.26 -15.68
CA ASN A 181 0.21 -3.54 -16.88
C ASN A 181 1.70 -3.79 -17.16
N ALA A 182 2.54 -3.81 -16.13
CA ALA A 182 3.95 -4.13 -16.25
C ALA A 182 4.19 -5.57 -16.78
N PHE A 183 3.41 -6.55 -16.32
CA PHE A 183 3.51 -7.94 -16.85
C PHE A 183 3.05 -8.05 -18.30
N ILE A 184 2.03 -7.31 -18.73
CA ILE A 184 1.62 -7.25 -20.13
C ILE A 184 2.78 -6.78 -20.99
N ASP A 185 3.49 -5.73 -20.60
CA ASP A 185 4.62 -5.17 -21.31
C ASP A 185 5.86 -6.07 -21.27
N LEU A 186 6.13 -6.70 -20.13
CA LEU A 186 7.18 -7.70 -20.00
C LEU A 186 6.94 -8.89 -20.96
N LYS A 187 5.72 -9.38 -21.01
CA LYS A 187 5.33 -10.48 -21.91
C LYS A 187 5.45 -10.07 -23.37
N ALA A 188 5.02 -8.89 -23.73
CA ALA A 188 5.12 -8.34 -25.08
C ALA A 188 6.56 -8.00 -25.49
N GLY A 189 7.51 -7.97 -24.51
CA GLY A 189 8.91 -7.62 -24.74
C GLY A 189 9.17 -6.13 -24.91
N ARG A 190 8.22 -5.29 -24.47
CA ARG A 190 8.40 -3.82 -24.42
C ARG A 190 9.31 -3.39 -23.29
N ILE A 191 9.41 -4.20 -22.23
CA ILE A 191 10.44 -4.14 -21.19
C ILE A 191 11.18 -5.47 -21.12
N ASP A 192 12.42 -5.44 -20.65
CA ASP A 192 13.30 -6.62 -20.56
C ASP A 192 13.24 -7.31 -19.20
N GLY A 193 12.93 -6.54 -18.14
CA GLY A 193 12.80 -7.02 -16.77
C GLY A 193 11.78 -6.21 -15.99
N LEU A 194 11.22 -6.81 -14.94
CA LEU A 194 10.27 -6.20 -14.02
C LEU A 194 10.78 -6.34 -12.59
N LEU A 195 10.96 -5.22 -11.90
CA LEU A 195 11.22 -5.17 -10.47
C LEU A 195 9.90 -5.20 -9.72
N ILE A 196 9.73 -6.19 -8.83
CA ILE A 196 8.43 -6.51 -8.28
C ILE A 196 8.55 -7.23 -6.93
N ASP A 197 7.49 -7.13 -6.12
CA ASP A 197 7.34 -7.91 -4.89
C ASP A 197 7.33 -9.42 -5.16
N GLY A 198 8.14 -10.15 -4.39
CA GLY A 198 8.26 -11.59 -4.51
C GLY A 198 6.94 -12.31 -4.27
N VAL A 199 6.12 -11.83 -3.32
CA VAL A 199 4.79 -12.39 -3.07
C VAL A 199 3.90 -12.33 -4.30
N TYR A 200 3.89 -11.19 -5.02
CA TYR A 200 3.13 -11.03 -6.25
C TYR A 200 3.64 -11.97 -7.35
N ALA A 201 4.93 -11.90 -7.66
CA ALA A 201 5.50 -12.66 -8.77
C ALA A 201 5.40 -14.16 -8.53
N ASN A 202 5.56 -14.64 -7.30
CA ASN A 202 5.43 -16.05 -6.96
C ASN A 202 4.01 -16.55 -7.24
N TYR A 203 3.00 -15.83 -6.74
CA TYR A 203 1.60 -16.20 -6.94
C TYR A 203 1.21 -16.09 -8.42
N TYR A 204 1.47 -14.95 -9.07
CA TYR A 204 1.11 -14.71 -10.46
C TYR A 204 1.68 -15.78 -11.41
N LEU A 205 2.96 -16.10 -11.25
CA LEU A 205 3.61 -17.08 -12.12
C LEU A 205 3.13 -18.51 -11.82
N ALA A 206 2.90 -18.87 -10.55
CA ALA A 206 2.39 -20.19 -10.20
C ALA A 206 0.99 -20.46 -10.79
N HIS A 207 0.14 -19.43 -10.89
CA HIS A 207 -1.23 -19.54 -11.41
C HIS A 207 -1.35 -19.12 -12.89
N SER A 208 -0.24 -18.83 -13.56
CA SER A 208 -0.20 -18.43 -14.96
C SER A 208 0.23 -19.58 -15.87
N LYS A 209 -0.42 -19.72 -17.03
CA LYS A 209 0.05 -20.61 -18.09
C LYS A 209 1.44 -20.25 -18.64
N TYR A 210 1.93 -19.07 -18.30
CA TYR A 210 3.23 -18.55 -18.72
C TYR A 210 4.38 -18.82 -17.73
N GLN A 211 4.15 -19.60 -16.67
CA GLN A 211 5.15 -19.90 -15.63
C GLN A 211 6.51 -20.33 -16.23
N LYS A 212 6.48 -21.17 -17.27
CA LYS A 212 7.69 -21.70 -17.93
C LYS A 212 8.45 -20.66 -18.76
N GLU A 213 7.83 -19.53 -19.11
CA GLU A 213 8.43 -18.49 -19.95
C GLU A 213 9.28 -17.49 -19.17
N PHE A 214 9.06 -17.38 -17.86
CA PHE A 214 9.71 -16.40 -17.02
C PHE A 214 10.72 -17.01 -16.07
N LYS A 215 11.69 -16.18 -15.70
CA LYS A 215 12.68 -16.43 -14.66
C LYS A 215 12.51 -15.42 -13.55
N LYS A 216 12.74 -15.85 -12.32
CA LYS A 216 12.73 -15.01 -11.11
C LYS A 216 14.12 -15.01 -10.49
N GLU A 217 14.56 -13.87 -9.99
CA GLU A 217 15.79 -13.73 -9.23
C GLU A 217 15.54 -12.81 -8.05
N LYS A 218 15.87 -13.28 -6.83
CA LYS A 218 15.89 -12.42 -5.64
C LYS A 218 17.02 -11.40 -5.79
N LEU A 219 16.69 -10.13 -5.59
CA LEU A 219 17.66 -9.06 -5.67
C LEU A 219 18.37 -8.85 -4.31
N PRO A 220 19.61 -8.33 -4.32
CA PRO A 220 20.34 -8.02 -3.11
C PRO A 220 19.88 -6.71 -2.46
N TYR A 221 18.57 -6.53 -2.38
CA TYR A 221 17.94 -5.50 -1.57
C TYR A 221 17.64 -6.04 -0.18
N PRO A 222 17.48 -5.18 0.85
CA PRO A 222 17.03 -5.62 2.17
C PRO A 222 15.68 -6.30 2.10
N SER A 223 15.49 -7.37 2.89
CA SER A 223 14.16 -7.97 3.04
C SER A 223 13.18 -6.98 3.67
N GLU A 224 11.95 -7.06 3.23
CA GLU A 224 10.86 -6.14 3.56
C GLU A 224 9.88 -6.76 4.55
N LYS A 225 9.13 -5.91 5.22
CA LYS A 225 8.07 -6.32 6.14
C LYS A 225 6.79 -5.55 5.82
N PHE A 226 5.73 -6.28 5.47
CA PHE A 226 4.40 -5.71 5.29
C PHE A 226 3.73 -5.41 6.62
N SER A 227 3.15 -4.23 6.71
CA SER A 227 2.46 -3.71 7.88
C SER A 227 1.29 -2.84 7.45
N VAL A 228 0.30 -2.66 8.30
CA VAL A 228 -0.79 -1.71 8.04
C VAL A 228 -0.28 -0.29 8.25
N GLY A 229 -0.50 0.59 7.26
CA GLY A 229 -0.24 2.03 7.37
C GLY A 229 -1.42 2.75 8.02
N ILE A 230 -1.16 3.58 9.02
CA ILE A 230 -2.17 4.24 9.85
C ILE A 230 -1.78 5.71 10.01
N ASN A 231 -2.75 6.61 10.13
CA ASN A 231 -2.43 8.01 10.42
C ASN A 231 -1.59 8.11 11.71
N LYS A 232 -0.50 8.89 11.69
CA LYS A 232 0.43 9.01 12.83
C LYS A 232 -0.25 9.45 14.12
N LYS A 233 -1.34 10.18 14.02
CA LYS A 233 -2.09 10.68 15.17
C LYS A 233 -3.01 9.62 15.78
N ASP A 234 -3.37 8.57 15.03
CA ASP A 234 -4.32 7.56 15.49
C ASP A 234 -3.63 6.39 16.22
N LYS A 235 -3.08 6.71 17.40
CA LYS A 235 -2.44 5.72 18.29
C LYS A 235 -3.42 4.64 18.75
N THR A 236 -4.69 5.00 18.97
CA THR A 236 -5.72 4.08 19.45
C THR A 236 -6.03 3.01 18.40
N LEU A 237 -6.29 3.40 17.15
CA LEU A 237 -6.53 2.45 16.05
C LEU A 237 -5.33 1.52 15.87
N LYS A 238 -4.11 2.07 15.86
CA LYS A 238 -2.88 1.27 15.77
C LYS A 238 -2.81 0.21 16.86
N ASN A 239 -3.09 0.57 18.11
CA ASN A 239 -3.03 -0.37 19.24
C ASN A 239 -4.10 -1.46 19.09
N LYS A 240 -5.33 -1.12 18.68
CA LYS A 240 -6.39 -2.09 18.45
C LYS A 240 -6.06 -3.07 17.30
N ILE A 241 -5.53 -2.57 16.19
CA ILE A 241 -5.07 -3.43 15.10
C ILE A 241 -3.96 -4.38 15.59
N ASN A 242 -2.98 -3.87 16.35
CA ASN A 242 -1.90 -4.70 16.89
C ASN A 242 -2.40 -5.76 17.87
N GLN A 243 -3.36 -5.43 18.74
CA GLN A 243 -3.98 -6.38 19.65
C GLN A 243 -4.71 -7.49 18.89
N ALA A 244 -5.49 -7.12 17.87
CA ALA A 244 -6.19 -8.07 17.01
C ALA A 244 -5.21 -8.97 16.25
N LEU A 245 -4.16 -8.43 15.63
CA LEU A 245 -3.13 -9.22 14.97
C LEU A 245 -2.45 -10.21 15.92
N ASN A 246 -2.15 -9.78 17.15
CA ASN A 246 -1.58 -10.68 18.19
C ASN A 246 -2.56 -11.79 18.56
N HIS A 247 -3.86 -11.48 18.70
CA HIS A 247 -4.87 -12.49 19.01
C HIS A 247 -5.02 -13.51 17.86
N LEU A 248 -5.07 -13.05 16.60
CA LEU A 248 -5.15 -13.92 15.44
C LEU A 248 -3.91 -14.82 15.30
N GLU A 249 -2.73 -14.32 15.67
CA GLU A 249 -1.49 -15.10 15.68
C GLU A 249 -1.53 -16.18 16.76
N LYS A 250 -1.85 -15.80 18.02
CA LYS A 250 -1.96 -16.73 19.16
C LYS A 250 -3.00 -17.84 18.96
N THR A 251 -4.11 -17.53 18.30
CA THR A 251 -5.21 -18.48 18.02
C THR A 251 -4.98 -19.33 16.76
N GLY A 252 -3.87 -19.12 16.05
CA GLY A 252 -3.58 -19.82 14.79
C GLY A 252 -4.43 -19.38 13.59
N LYS A 253 -5.32 -18.40 13.76
CA LYS A 253 -6.16 -17.88 12.66
C LYS A 253 -5.30 -17.22 11.57
N LEU A 254 -4.28 -16.44 11.95
CA LEU A 254 -3.36 -15.82 10.99
C LEU A 254 -2.62 -16.90 10.18
N LYS A 255 -2.18 -17.98 10.83
CA LYS A 255 -1.54 -19.12 10.17
C LYS A 255 -2.46 -19.74 9.12
N LYS A 256 -3.74 -20.01 9.46
CA LYS A 256 -4.74 -20.55 8.51
C LYS A 256 -4.97 -19.63 7.30
N ILE A 257 -5.04 -18.30 7.52
CA ILE A 257 -5.17 -17.34 6.42
C ILE A 257 -3.93 -17.39 5.53
N ARG A 258 -2.73 -17.48 6.11
CA ARG A 258 -1.48 -17.59 5.35
C ARG A 258 -1.43 -18.87 4.52
N GLU A 259 -1.75 -20.01 5.10
CA GLU A 259 -1.78 -21.31 4.42
C GLU A 259 -2.77 -21.32 3.25
N LYS A 260 -3.91 -20.65 3.37
CA LYS A 260 -4.90 -20.53 2.29
C LYS A 260 -4.34 -19.85 1.03
N TRP A 261 -3.41 -18.90 1.17
CA TRP A 261 -2.98 -18.04 0.08
C TRP A 261 -1.57 -18.32 -0.44
N PHE A 262 -0.74 -18.99 0.37
CA PHE A 262 0.68 -19.19 0.05
C PHE A 262 1.14 -20.66 0.04
N ASN A 263 0.22 -21.63 0.22
CA ASN A 263 0.50 -23.07 0.08
C ASN A 263 0.00 -23.62 -1.24
#